data_6ec7285cc9c2abc55ab52725bee688c0
#
_entry.id   6ec7285cc9c2abc55ab52725bee688c0
#
_cell.length_a   1.000
_cell.length_b   1.000
_cell.length_c   1.000
_cell.angle_alpha   90.00
_cell.angle_beta   90.00
_cell.angle_gamma   90.00
#
_symmetry.space_group_name_H-M   'P 1'
#
loop_
_entity.id
_entity.type
_entity.pdbx_description
1 polymer ?
#
loop_
_entity_poly.entity_id
_entity_poly.type
_entity_poly.pdbx_seq_one_letter_code
_entity_poly.pdbx_strand_id
1 'polypeptide(L)'
;MLDVDIQKHFHGFDLDIRFQSDASVIALFGRSGAGKSSVLSSIAGLLKPDHGSIKLGDLSLFDHTAGINLPAHKRELGMVFQDARLFPHYDVKANLTYANWAGGRKANLEFSRVVELLGLADLLDRRPKNLSGGEKQRVAIGRALLANPRLLLLDEPLASLDIERKRALLPFLKAIRDEFKIPMVLVSHDPMDVHQLAEHLVLIDKGCVVEAGNVRQVFAGNLMQDMLGERNQSAIIDAKVTGFEQEYGLTILSVDQEASGISIRLHLEDRAAVGELRLMVHARDVALALQQPLGTSLQNCLPVIVEDISVSDDAHMLIKCDMSGQTLFSRITKKSFDELKLERGKSVFALIKSVALA
;
A
#
# COMPACT_ATOMS: atom_id res chain seq x y z
N MET A 1 -8.73 -16.08 3.51
CA MET A 1 -9.18 -15.73 2.15
C MET A 1 -10.38 -14.80 2.25
N LEU A 2 -10.35 -13.65 1.58
CA LEU A 2 -11.47 -12.73 1.40
C LEU A 2 -11.96 -12.88 -0.05
N ASP A 3 -13.27 -13.11 -0.22
CA ASP A 3 -13.92 -13.24 -1.52
C ASP A 3 -15.07 -12.23 -1.58
N VAL A 4 -15.04 -11.34 -2.58
CA VAL A 4 -15.99 -10.25 -2.76
C VAL A 4 -16.48 -10.28 -4.20
N ASP A 5 -17.79 -10.48 -4.37
CA ASP A 5 -18.49 -10.39 -5.65
C ASP A 5 -19.80 -9.66 -5.38
N ILE A 6 -19.84 -8.36 -5.62
CA ILE A 6 -20.98 -7.51 -5.23
C ILE A 6 -21.35 -6.51 -6.31
N GLN A 7 -22.65 -6.25 -6.40
CA GLN A 7 -23.20 -5.17 -7.21
C GLN A 7 -24.04 -4.23 -6.34
N LYS A 8 -23.91 -2.94 -6.59
CA LYS A 8 -24.68 -1.90 -5.90
C LYS A 8 -24.98 -0.73 -6.83
N HIS A 9 -26.24 -0.41 -6.99
CA HIS A 9 -26.71 0.74 -7.74
C HIS A 9 -26.86 1.95 -6.83
N PHE A 10 -26.26 3.05 -7.24
CA PHE A 10 -26.46 4.37 -6.66
C PHE A 10 -27.04 5.30 -7.72
N HIS A 11 -27.59 6.42 -7.31
CA HIS A 11 -28.05 7.42 -8.27
C HIS A 11 -26.85 8.01 -9.04
N GLY A 12 -26.70 7.64 -10.31
CA GLY A 12 -25.62 8.12 -11.19
C GLY A 12 -24.28 7.38 -11.05
N PHE A 13 -24.21 6.26 -10.30
CA PHE A 13 -22.99 5.47 -10.14
C PHE A 13 -23.33 4.01 -9.85
N ASP A 14 -22.68 3.12 -10.56
CA ASP A 14 -22.81 1.67 -10.34
C ASP A 14 -21.51 1.10 -9.81
N LEU A 15 -21.65 0.21 -8.84
CA LEU A 15 -20.54 -0.55 -8.26
C LEU A 15 -20.69 -2.02 -8.69
N ASP A 16 -19.67 -2.55 -9.38
CA ASP A 16 -19.56 -3.96 -9.76
C ASP A 16 -18.13 -4.42 -9.44
N ILE A 17 -17.99 -5.07 -8.30
CA ILE A 17 -16.70 -5.40 -7.71
C ILE A 17 -16.58 -6.91 -7.56
N ARG A 18 -15.54 -7.47 -8.21
CA ARG A 18 -15.18 -8.87 -8.06
C ARG A 18 -13.69 -9.01 -7.83
N PHE A 19 -13.30 -9.55 -6.68
CA PHE A 19 -11.93 -9.99 -6.40
C PHE A 19 -11.89 -11.04 -5.30
N GLN A 20 -10.79 -11.79 -5.28
CA GLN A 20 -10.50 -12.81 -4.27
C GLN A 20 -9.04 -12.73 -3.88
N SER A 21 -8.74 -12.82 -2.59
CA SER A 21 -7.36 -12.78 -2.10
C SER A 21 -7.20 -13.47 -0.76
N ASP A 22 -6.05 -14.09 -0.54
CA ASP A 22 -5.59 -14.66 0.73
C ASP A 22 -4.40 -13.89 1.33
N ALA A 23 -4.01 -12.79 0.69
CA ALA A 23 -2.93 -11.93 1.15
C ALA A 23 -3.21 -11.34 2.52
N SER A 24 -2.14 -11.13 3.29
CA SER A 24 -2.24 -10.52 4.62
C SER A 24 -2.67 -9.05 4.54
N VAL A 25 -2.27 -8.33 3.48
CA VAL A 25 -2.69 -6.95 3.24
C VAL A 25 -3.16 -6.78 1.81
N ILE A 26 -4.44 -6.47 1.66
CA ILE A 26 -5.08 -6.16 0.39
C ILE A 26 -5.26 -4.65 0.30
N ALA A 27 -4.74 -4.00 -0.74
CA ALA A 27 -4.98 -2.59 -1.00
C ALA A 27 -6.07 -2.41 -2.08
N LEU A 28 -7.04 -1.55 -1.80
CA LEU A 28 -7.99 -1.03 -2.77
C LEU A 28 -7.48 0.35 -3.22
N PHE A 29 -7.05 0.45 -4.47
CA PHE A 29 -6.49 1.68 -5.04
C PHE A 29 -7.35 2.20 -6.19
N GLY A 30 -7.41 3.51 -6.35
CA GLY A 30 -8.16 4.14 -7.42
C GLY A 30 -8.39 5.62 -7.14
N ARG A 31 -8.91 6.33 -8.14
CA ARG A 31 -9.20 7.77 -8.03
C ARG A 31 -10.25 8.04 -6.96
N SER A 32 -10.31 9.29 -6.47
CA SER A 32 -11.39 9.71 -5.57
C SER A 32 -12.75 9.50 -6.27
N GLY A 33 -13.73 8.97 -5.51
CA GLY A 33 -15.05 8.64 -6.07
C GLY A 33 -15.14 7.30 -6.82
N ALA A 34 -14.08 6.51 -6.95
CA ALA A 34 -14.11 5.22 -7.66
C ALA A 34 -14.92 4.11 -6.94
N GLY A 35 -15.41 4.35 -5.71
CA GLY A 35 -16.23 3.38 -4.97
C GLY A 35 -15.49 2.62 -3.87
N LYS A 36 -14.21 2.87 -3.61
CA LYS A 36 -13.37 2.15 -2.63
C LYS A 36 -13.99 2.07 -1.23
N SER A 37 -14.41 3.21 -0.66
CA SER A 37 -15.04 3.26 0.67
C SER A 37 -16.42 2.57 0.69
N SER A 38 -17.11 2.51 -0.46
CA SER A 38 -18.37 1.75 -0.60
C SER A 38 -18.13 0.25 -0.54
N VAL A 39 -17.04 -0.24 -1.17
CA VAL A 39 -16.59 -1.64 -1.04
C VAL A 39 -16.28 -1.96 0.42
N LEU A 40 -15.49 -1.13 1.07
CA LEU A 40 -15.14 -1.31 2.49
C LEU A 40 -16.38 -1.32 3.39
N SER A 41 -17.31 -0.39 3.16
CA SER A 41 -18.58 -0.30 3.88
C SER A 41 -19.47 -1.52 3.64
N SER A 42 -19.43 -2.09 2.43
CA SER A 42 -20.15 -3.33 2.11
C SER A 42 -19.57 -4.51 2.86
N ILE A 43 -18.26 -4.65 2.91
CA ILE A 43 -17.57 -5.68 3.71
C ILE A 43 -17.87 -5.51 5.19
N ALA A 44 -17.87 -4.27 5.70
CA ALA A 44 -18.17 -3.94 7.11
C ALA A 44 -19.65 -4.19 7.49
N GLY A 45 -20.55 -4.31 6.51
CA GLY A 45 -22.01 -4.43 6.75
C GLY A 45 -22.69 -3.10 7.07
N LEU A 46 -22.05 -1.99 6.73
CA LEU A 46 -22.61 -0.64 6.84
C LEU A 46 -23.38 -0.24 5.58
N LEU A 47 -23.05 -0.86 4.45
CA LEU A 47 -23.75 -0.73 3.18
C LEU A 47 -24.20 -2.13 2.73
N LYS A 48 -25.48 -2.26 2.38
CA LYS A 48 -26.02 -3.52 1.84
C LYS A 48 -25.87 -3.52 0.32
N PRO A 49 -25.13 -4.47 -0.27
CA PRO A 49 -25.15 -4.69 -1.72
C PRO A 49 -26.54 -5.10 -2.22
N ASP A 50 -26.82 -4.86 -3.50
CA ASP A 50 -28.07 -5.27 -4.12
C ASP A 50 -28.01 -6.73 -4.58
N HIS A 51 -26.85 -7.17 -5.08
CA HIS A 51 -26.59 -8.54 -5.53
C HIS A 51 -25.21 -9.02 -5.13
N GLY A 52 -25.00 -10.34 -5.23
CA GLY A 52 -23.70 -10.98 -5.06
C GLY A 52 -23.47 -11.58 -3.69
N SER A 53 -22.19 -11.73 -3.31
CA SER A 53 -21.79 -12.34 -2.04
C SER A 53 -20.49 -11.76 -1.50
N ILE A 54 -20.30 -11.84 -0.17
CA ILE A 54 -19.06 -11.51 0.53
C ILE A 54 -18.76 -12.64 1.51
N LYS A 55 -17.54 -13.22 1.41
CA LYS A 55 -17.10 -14.31 2.29
C LYS A 55 -15.73 -14.00 2.90
N LEU A 56 -15.57 -14.33 4.17
CA LEU A 56 -14.29 -14.25 4.88
C LEU A 56 -13.96 -15.65 5.44
N GLY A 57 -13.07 -16.37 4.77
CA GLY A 57 -12.87 -17.79 5.02
C GLY A 57 -14.16 -18.56 4.86
N ASP A 58 -14.57 -19.28 5.90
CA ASP A 58 -15.82 -20.05 5.91
C ASP A 58 -17.05 -19.23 6.29
N LEU A 59 -16.85 -17.97 6.69
CA LEU A 59 -17.94 -17.10 7.15
C LEU A 59 -18.55 -16.33 5.98
N SER A 60 -19.83 -16.59 5.66
CA SER A 60 -20.60 -15.78 4.73
C SER A 60 -21.10 -14.52 5.44
N LEU A 61 -20.57 -13.35 5.01
CA LEU A 61 -20.96 -12.04 5.55
C LEU A 61 -22.21 -11.49 4.87
N PHE A 62 -22.32 -11.74 3.57
CA PHE A 62 -23.46 -11.39 2.73
C PHE A 62 -23.61 -12.42 1.61
N ASP A 63 -24.83 -12.80 1.30
CA ASP A 63 -25.15 -13.61 0.14
C ASP A 63 -26.60 -13.33 -0.25
N HIS A 64 -26.77 -12.68 -1.42
CA HIS A 64 -28.08 -12.28 -1.91
C HIS A 64 -28.98 -13.50 -2.17
N THR A 65 -28.42 -14.55 -2.75
CA THR A 65 -29.20 -15.75 -3.15
C THR A 65 -29.62 -16.60 -1.96
N ALA A 66 -28.74 -16.69 -0.95
CA ALA A 66 -29.03 -17.39 0.30
C ALA A 66 -29.81 -16.55 1.32
N GLY A 67 -30.06 -15.26 1.03
CA GLY A 67 -30.71 -14.33 1.95
C GLY A 67 -29.89 -13.99 3.19
N ILE A 68 -28.58 -14.17 3.14
CA ILE A 68 -27.66 -13.90 4.25
C ILE A 68 -27.23 -12.43 4.22
N ASN A 69 -27.41 -11.73 5.33
CA ASN A 69 -26.82 -10.40 5.54
C ASN A 69 -26.49 -10.22 7.02
N LEU A 70 -25.29 -10.60 7.42
CA LEU A 70 -24.85 -10.44 8.79
C LEU A 70 -24.75 -8.94 9.14
N PRO A 71 -25.39 -8.50 10.23
CA PRO A 71 -25.25 -7.12 10.69
C PRO A 71 -23.80 -6.84 11.12
N ALA A 72 -23.34 -5.59 10.99
CA ALA A 72 -21.95 -5.18 11.21
C ALA A 72 -21.34 -5.73 12.52
N HIS A 73 -22.08 -5.67 13.64
CA HIS A 73 -21.61 -6.14 14.94
C HIS A 73 -21.40 -7.66 15.05
N LYS A 74 -21.93 -8.45 14.11
CA LYS A 74 -21.75 -9.91 14.04
C LYS A 74 -20.67 -10.35 13.05
N ARG A 75 -20.13 -9.42 12.23
CA ARG A 75 -19.13 -9.74 11.20
C ARG A 75 -17.73 -9.94 11.77
N GLU A 76 -17.47 -9.62 13.02
CA GLU A 76 -16.16 -9.75 13.67
C GLU A 76 -15.05 -8.97 12.97
N LEU A 77 -15.38 -7.78 12.46
CA LEU A 77 -14.47 -6.92 11.73
C LEU A 77 -14.12 -5.68 12.54
N GLY A 78 -12.86 -5.24 12.44
CA GLY A 78 -12.43 -3.92 12.93
C GLY A 78 -12.51 -2.90 11.80
N MET A 79 -13.16 -1.76 12.03
CA MET A 79 -13.24 -0.69 11.05
C MET A 79 -12.58 0.58 11.60
N VAL A 80 -11.63 1.11 10.84
CA VAL A 80 -10.99 2.41 11.08
C VAL A 80 -11.36 3.33 9.94
N PHE A 81 -12.05 4.41 10.26
CA PHE A 81 -12.49 5.42 9.29
C PHE A 81 -11.40 6.47 9.08
N GLN A 82 -11.46 7.19 7.98
CA GLN A 82 -10.60 8.32 7.67
C GLN A 82 -10.63 9.37 8.81
N ASP A 83 -11.82 9.72 9.29
CA ASP A 83 -11.99 10.47 10.53
C ASP A 83 -12.04 9.50 11.70
N ALA A 84 -11.05 9.34 12.48
CA ALA A 84 -10.88 8.33 13.56
C ALA A 84 -12.16 7.94 14.36
N ARG A 85 -13.22 8.75 14.33
CA ARG A 85 -14.56 8.55 14.95
C ARG A 85 -14.48 8.02 16.37
N LEU A 86 -13.61 8.67 17.18
CA LEU A 86 -13.50 8.36 18.60
C LEU A 86 -14.74 8.86 19.35
N PHE A 87 -15.08 8.19 20.44
CA PHE A 87 -16.13 8.63 21.34
C PHE A 87 -15.66 9.87 22.10
N PRO A 88 -16.22 11.07 21.86
CA PRO A 88 -15.67 12.33 22.39
C PRO A 88 -15.83 12.49 23.89
N HIS A 89 -16.79 11.78 24.49
CA HIS A 89 -17.08 11.80 25.93
C HIS A 89 -16.22 10.81 26.72
N TYR A 90 -15.52 9.88 26.08
CA TYR A 90 -14.60 8.94 26.68
C TYR A 90 -13.14 9.43 26.57
N ASP A 91 -12.31 9.07 27.54
CA ASP A 91 -10.86 9.16 27.42
C ASP A 91 -10.31 8.08 26.46
N VAL A 92 -8.99 8.08 26.24
CA VAL A 92 -8.33 7.09 25.37
C VAL A 92 -8.51 5.68 25.91
N LYS A 93 -8.32 5.47 27.21
CA LYS A 93 -8.47 4.16 27.86
C LYS A 93 -9.88 3.59 27.66
N ALA A 94 -10.92 4.40 27.88
CA ALA A 94 -12.29 3.99 27.67
C ALA A 94 -12.63 3.75 26.20
N ASN A 95 -12.07 4.56 25.27
CA ASN A 95 -12.20 4.29 23.85
C ASN A 95 -11.59 2.93 23.46
N LEU A 96 -10.39 2.62 23.96
CA LEU A 96 -9.70 1.35 23.69
C LEU A 96 -10.44 0.14 24.25
N THR A 97 -10.98 0.25 25.45
CA THR A 97 -11.67 -0.87 26.14
C THR A 97 -13.15 -1.00 25.80
N TYR A 98 -13.69 -0.10 24.99
CA TYR A 98 -15.13 -0.06 24.66
C TYR A 98 -15.66 -1.38 24.09
N ALA A 99 -14.91 -2.02 23.21
CA ALA A 99 -15.33 -3.28 22.58
C ALA A 99 -15.48 -4.43 23.59
N ASN A 100 -14.62 -4.47 24.61
CA ASN A 100 -14.68 -5.47 25.69
C ASN A 100 -15.93 -5.29 26.54
N TRP A 101 -16.32 -4.03 26.78
CA TRP A 101 -17.49 -3.70 27.57
C TRP A 101 -18.79 -3.89 26.76
N ALA A 102 -18.84 -3.42 25.51
CA ALA A 102 -20.05 -3.42 24.70
C ALA A 102 -20.35 -4.79 24.04
N GLY A 103 -19.30 -5.58 23.74
CA GLY A 103 -19.41 -6.82 22.97
C GLY A 103 -19.31 -8.12 23.76
N GLY A 104 -18.98 -8.08 25.07
CA GLY A 104 -18.83 -9.27 25.92
C GLY A 104 -17.72 -10.25 25.48
N ARG A 105 -16.90 -9.89 24.51
CA ARG A 105 -15.79 -10.71 24.01
C ARG A 105 -14.53 -10.40 24.80
N LYS A 106 -13.85 -11.45 25.25
CA LYS A 106 -12.50 -11.29 25.78
C LYS A 106 -11.56 -10.98 24.61
N ALA A 107 -10.81 -9.89 24.70
CA ALA A 107 -9.75 -9.60 23.77
C ALA A 107 -8.69 -10.72 23.89
N ASN A 108 -8.29 -11.31 22.74
CA ASN A 108 -7.16 -12.22 22.70
C ASN A 108 -5.84 -11.45 22.77
N LEU A 109 -5.88 -10.16 22.40
CA LEU A 109 -4.74 -9.27 22.47
C LEU A 109 -4.67 -8.60 23.84
N GLU A 110 -3.50 -8.65 24.46
CA GLU A 110 -3.27 -7.96 25.71
C GLU A 110 -3.33 -6.44 25.54
N PHE A 111 -4.11 -5.78 26.36
CA PHE A 111 -4.25 -4.32 26.36
C PHE A 111 -2.90 -3.61 26.44
N SER A 112 -2.02 -4.07 27.37
CA SER A 112 -0.66 -3.55 27.55
C SER A 112 0.16 -3.59 26.30
N ARG A 113 0.10 -4.71 25.56
CA ARG A 113 0.86 -4.89 24.31
C ARG A 113 0.38 -3.96 23.20
N VAL A 114 -0.93 -3.78 23.06
CA VAL A 114 -1.50 -2.85 22.07
C VAL A 114 -1.16 -1.40 22.43
N VAL A 115 -1.23 -1.04 23.70
CA VAL A 115 -0.86 0.32 24.18
C VAL A 115 0.62 0.61 23.95
N GLU A 116 1.50 -0.35 24.26
CA GLU A 116 2.93 -0.24 24.03
C GLU A 116 3.24 -0.11 22.53
N LEU A 117 2.72 -1.05 21.71
CA LEU A 117 2.92 -1.05 20.26
C LEU A 117 2.52 0.27 19.62
N LEU A 118 1.36 0.82 19.99
CA LEU A 118 0.83 2.04 19.41
C LEU A 118 1.35 3.33 20.10
N GLY A 119 2.22 3.22 21.12
CA GLY A 119 2.79 4.35 21.86
C GLY A 119 1.70 5.21 22.49
N LEU A 120 0.73 4.58 23.19
CA LEU A 120 -0.45 5.26 23.76
C LEU A 120 -0.38 5.43 25.28
N ALA A 121 0.70 4.96 25.95
CA ALA A 121 0.79 4.93 27.40
C ALA A 121 0.53 6.32 28.05
N ASP A 122 1.19 7.37 27.53
CA ASP A 122 1.07 8.74 28.07
C ASP A 122 -0.22 9.46 27.64
N LEU A 123 -1.05 8.80 26.85
CA LEU A 123 -2.28 9.37 26.30
C LEU A 123 -3.55 8.80 26.94
N LEU A 124 -3.44 7.75 27.75
CA LEU A 124 -4.58 6.95 28.23
C LEU A 124 -5.68 7.78 28.92
N ASP A 125 -5.29 8.79 29.71
CA ASP A 125 -6.22 9.65 30.46
C ASP A 125 -6.66 10.89 29.68
N ARG A 126 -6.14 11.07 28.42
CA ARG A 126 -6.52 12.21 27.58
C ARG A 126 -7.86 11.96 26.89
N ARG A 127 -8.58 13.06 26.63
CA ARG A 127 -9.80 13.02 25.79
C ARG A 127 -9.45 13.28 24.33
N PRO A 128 -10.26 12.79 23.37
CA PRO A 128 -10.00 12.94 21.93
C PRO A 128 -9.76 14.38 21.48
N LYS A 129 -10.38 15.36 22.09
CA LYS A 129 -10.19 16.79 21.75
C LYS A 129 -8.76 17.29 21.99
N ASN A 130 -8.01 16.63 22.85
CA ASN A 130 -6.65 16.98 23.23
C ASN A 130 -5.59 16.12 22.50
N LEU A 131 -5.99 15.37 21.48
CA LEU A 131 -5.13 14.51 20.68
C LEU A 131 -4.88 15.14 19.31
N SER A 132 -3.66 14.99 18.80
CA SER A 132 -3.31 15.26 17.40
C SER A 132 -4.03 14.28 16.46
N GLY A 133 -4.06 14.57 15.16
CA GLY A 133 -4.66 13.67 14.15
C GLY A 133 -4.06 12.26 14.17
N GLY A 134 -2.73 12.16 14.21
CA GLY A 134 -2.03 10.87 14.28
C GLY A 134 -2.28 10.10 15.58
N GLU A 135 -2.36 10.80 16.73
CA GLU A 135 -2.74 10.16 18.00
C GLU A 135 -4.17 9.62 17.97
N LYS A 136 -5.12 10.39 17.41
CA LYS A 136 -6.50 9.93 17.21
C LYS A 136 -6.56 8.68 16.35
N GLN A 137 -5.77 8.65 15.27
CA GLN A 137 -5.72 7.51 14.38
C GLN A 137 -5.15 6.28 15.06
N ARG A 138 -4.07 6.41 15.84
CA ARG A 138 -3.51 5.30 16.64
C ARG A 138 -4.51 4.77 17.66
N VAL A 139 -5.26 5.65 18.32
CA VAL A 139 -6.33 5.23 19.25
C VAL A 139 -7.46 4.50 18.52
N ALA A 140 -7.86 4.96 17.34
CA ALA A 140 -8.89 4.29 16.53
C ALA A 140 -8.44 2.89 16.08
N ILE A 141 -7.18 2.74 15.66
CA ILE A 141 -6.58 1.44 15.33
C ILE A 141 -6.54 0.54 16.56
N GLY A 142 -6.07 1.04 17.71
CA GLY A 142 -6.04 0.29 18.97
C GLY A 142 -7.41 -0.19 19.41
N ARG A 143 -8.44 0.67 19.28
CA ARG A 143 -9.83 0.30 19.57
C ARG A 143 -10.33 -0.81 18.64
N ALA A 144 -10.00 -0.73 17.35
CA ALA A 144 -10.38 -1.75 16.38
C ALA A 144 -9.67 -3.10 16.65
N LEU A 145 -8.39 -3.08 17.02
CA LEU A 145 -7.60 -4.27 17.38
C LEU A 145 -8.12 -4.96 18.65
N LEU A 146 -8.40 -4.18 19.70
CA LEU A 146 -8.90 -4.70 20.97
C LEU A 146 -10.32 -5.25 20.87
N ALA A 147 -11.04 -5.01 19.77
CA ALA A 147 -12.28 -5.70 19.43
C ALA A 147 -12.06 -7.15 18.97
N ASN A 148 -10.79 -7.61 18.87
CA ASN A 148 -10.41 -8.95 18.40
C ASN A 148 -10.98 -9.29 17.02
N PRO A 149 -10.66 -8.50 15.98
CA PRO A 149 -11.22 -8.66 14.67
C PRO A 149 -10.57 -9.83 13.90
N ARG A 150 -11.35 -10.49 13.03
CA ARG A 150 -10.81 -11.44 12.04
C ARG A 150 -10.20 -10.74 10.83
N LEU A 151 -10.60 -9.51 10.56
CA LEU A 151 -10.10 -8.68 9.46
C LEU A 151 -10.19 -7.21 9.88
N LEU A 152 -9.13 -6.45 9.62
CA LEU A 152 -9.08 -5.01 9.87
C LEU A 152 -9.34 -4.25 8.56
N LEU A 153 -10.31 -3.38 8.58
CA LEU A 153 -10.68 -2.51 7.47
C LEU A 153 -10.19 -1.09 7.74
N LEU A 154 -9.35 -0.55 6.87
CA LEU A 154 -8.70 0.74 7.02
C LEU A 154 -9.10 1.66 5.88
N ASP A 155 -9.95 2.66 6.14
CA ASP A 155 -10.39 3.62 5.13
C ASP A 155 -9.51 4.87 5.20
N GLU A 156 -8.58 4.99 4.26
CA GLU A 156 -7.61 6.09 4.14
C GLU A 156 -6.90 6.46 5.47
N PRO A 157 -6.32 5.49 6.20
CA PRO A 157 -5.85 5.72 7.57
C PRO A 157 -4.68 6.70 7.67
N LEU A 158 -4.02 7.02 6.54
CA LEU A 158 -2.85 7.88 6.47
C LEU A 158 -3.12 9.22 5.74
N ALA A 159 -4.28 9.41 5.12
CA ALA A 159 -4.54 10.52 4.20
C ALA A 159 -4.48 11.92 4.85
N SER A 160 -4.85 12.02 6.13
CA SER A 160 -4.88 13.30 6.87
C SER A 160 -3.58 13.61 7.62
N LEU A 161 -2.52 12.83 7.39
CA LEU A 161 -1.25 12.93 8.10
C LEU A 161 -0.18 13.57 7.22
N ASP A 162 0.65 14.41 7.81
CA ASP A 162 1.90 14.87 7.20
C ASP A 162 2.91 13.71 7.06
N ILE A 163 3.97 13.92 6.28
CA ILE A 163 4.98 12.90 5.97
C ILE A 163 5.60 12.30 7.24
N GLU A 164 5.93 13.14 8.24
CA GLU A 164 6.55 12.67 9.49
C GLU A 164 5.59 11.76 10.28
N ARG A 165 4.30 12.12 10.36
CA ARG A 165 3.29 11.32 11.03
C ARG A 165 2.95 10.05 10.28
N LYS A 166 2.95 10.07 8.94
CA LYS A 166 2.84 8.86 8.12
C LYS A 166 3.99 7.90 8.44
N ARG A 167 5.24 8.38 8.40
CA ARG A 167 6.43 7.60 8.76
C ARG A 167 6.35 7.02 10.17
N ALA A 168 5.77 7.74 11.11
CA ALA A 168 5.57 7.26 12.48
C ALA A 168 4.48 6.17 12.59
N LEU A 169 3.42 6.20 11.75
CA LEU A 169 2.30 5.25 11.83
C LEU A 169 2.54 3.94 11.06
N LEU A 170 3.30 4.00 9.97
CA LEU A 170 3.59 2.85 9.11
C LEU A 170 4.23 1.66 9.85
N PRO A 171 5.23 1.84 10.73
CA PRO A 171 5.80 0.74 11.52
C PRO A 171 4.75 0.02 12.37
N PHE A 172 3.75 0.74 12.88
CA PHE A 172 2.68 0.13 13.66
C PHE A 172 1.76 -0.76 12.80
N LEU A 173 1.44 -0.32 11.59
CA LEU A 173 0.64 -1.13 10.66
C LEU A 173 1.41 -2.39 10.22
N LYS A 174 2.73 -2.26 9.97
CA LYS A 174 3.60 -3.41 9.69
C LYS A 174 3.63 -4.37 10.87
N ALA A 175 3.81 -3.87 12.09
CA ALA A 175 3.83 -4.70 13.31
C ALA A 175 2.48 -5.40 13.56
N ILE A 176 1.34 -4.76 13.25
CA ILE A 176 0.03 -5.41 13.33
C ILE A 176 -0.03 -6.62 12.37
N ARG A 177 0.47 -6.47 11.15
CA ARG A 177 0.55 -7.56 10.18
C ARG A 177 1.46 -8.69 10.68
N ASP A 178 2.66 -8.33 11.13
CA ASP A 178 3.75 -9.28 11.39
C ASP A 178 3.60 -10.00 12.75
N GLU A 179 3.20 -9.26 13.79
CA GLU A 179 3.06 -9.80 15.16
C GLU A 179 1.69 -10.41 15.40
N PHE A 180 0.61 -9.70 15.06
CA PHE A 180 -0.75 -10.16 15.35
C PHE A 180 -1.35 -11.02 14.25
N LYS A 181 -0.74 -11.01 13.05
CA LYS A 181 -1.19 -11.77 11.87
C LYS A 181 -2.67 -11.54 11.54
N ILE A 182 -3.17 -10.33 11.82
CA ILE A 182 -4.52 -9.93 11.46
C ILE A 182 -4.50 -9.43 10.02
N PRO A 183 -5.26 -10.05 9.11
CA PRO A 183 -5.34 -9.58 7.74
C PRO A 183 -5.99 -8.20 7.68
N MET A 184 -5.61 -7.41 6.67
CA MET A 184 -6.07 -6.03 6.51
C MET A 184 -6.56 -5.76 5.09
N VAL A 185 -7.62 -4.95 4.98
CA VAL A 185 -7.99 -4.29 3.72
C VAL A 185 -7.76 -2.81 3.90
N LEU A 186 -6.86 -2.26 3.08
CA LEU A 186 -6.45 -0.86 3.11
C LEU A 186 -7.03 -0.12 1.90
N VAL A 187 -7.80 0.92 2.12
CA VAL A 187 -8.12 1.89 1.08
C VAL A 187 -7.09 2.99 1.10
N SER A 188 -6.45 3.25 -0.02
CA SER A 188 -5.56 4.40 -0.20
C SER A 188 -5.63 4.92 -1.64
N HIS A 189 -5.35 6.21 -1.80
CA HIS A 189 -5.09 6.85 -3.08
C HIS A 189 -3.61 7.27 -3.20
N ASP A 190 -2.80 7.02 -2.16
CA ASP A 190 -1.36 7.29 -2.14
C ASP A 190 -0.59 6.01 -2.53
N PRO A 191 0.15 6.03 -3.65
CA PRO A 191 0.93 4.86 -4.09
C PRO A 191 1.96 4.42 -3.06
N MET A 192 2.48 5.35 -2.22
CA MET A 192 3.45 5.06 -1.18
C MET A 192 2.86 4.18 -0.07
N ASP A 193 1.61 4.45 0.34
CA ASP A 193 0.94 3.63 1.36
C ASP A 193 0.75 2.19 0.86
N VAL A 194 0.33 2.06 -0.42
CA VAL A 194 0.16 0.75 -1.09
C VAL A 194 1.48 0.01 -1.18
N HIS A 195 2.51 0.69 -1.65
CA HIS A 195 3.86 0.14 -1.81
C HIS A 195 4.41 -0.43 -0.49
N GLN A 196 4.23 0.29 0.62
CA GLN A 196 4.84 -0.11 1.89
C GLN A 196 4.11 -1.24 2.62
N LEU A 197 2.81 -1.39 2.41
CA LEU A 197 1.98 -2.29 3.20
C LEU A 197 1.40 -3.46 2.40
N ALA A 198 0.99 -3.22 1.15
CA ALA A 198 0.19 -4.18 0.41
C ALA A 198 1.01 -5.35 -0.15
N GLU A 199 0.38 -6.52 -0.20
CA GLU A 199 0.83 -7.73 -0.90
C GLU A 199 -0.02 -7.97 -2.14
N HIS A 200 -1.32 -7.65 -2.05
CA HIS A 200 -2.29 -7.74 -3.13
C HIS A 200 -2.90 -6.37 -3.41
N LEU A 201 -2.98 -6.00 -4.67
CA LEU A 201 -3.53 -4.72 -5.12
C LEU A 201 -4.76 -4.96 -5.98
N VAL A 202 -5.83 -4.24 -5.68
CA VAL A 202 -7.08 -4.20 -6.45
C VAL A 202 -7.25 -2.79 -6.97
N LEU A 203 -7.12 -2.61 -8.28
CA LEU A 203 -7.36 -1.33 -8.95
C LEU A 203 -8.84 -1.17 -9.24
N ILE A 204 -9.41 -0.07 -8.78
CA ILE A 204 -10.83 0.25 -8.98
C ILE A 204 -10.93 1.56 -9.75
N ASP A 205 -11.63 1.50 -10.88
CA ASP A 205 -12.00 2.69 -11.66
C ASP A 205 -13.49 2.67 -11.97
N LYS A 206 -14.16 3.80 -11.78
CA LYS A 206 -15.59 4.00 -12.08
C LYS A 206 -16.50 2.86 -11.59
N GLY A 207 -16.24 2.38 -10.39
CA GLY A 207 -17.04 1.34 -9.74
C GLY A 207 -16.72 -0.09 -10.13
N CYS A 208 -15.74 -0.32 -11.00
CA CYS A 208 -15.34 -1.66 -11.45
C CYS A 208 -13.90 -1.98 -11.07
N VAL A 209 -13.62 -3.27 -10.82
CA VAL A 209 -12.25 -3.77 -10.73
C VAL A 209 -11.68 -3.83 -12.13
N VAL A 210 -10.61 -3.07 -12.41
CA VAL A 210 -9.94 -3.06 -13.72
C VAL A 210 -8.73 -3.98 -13.74
N GLU A 211 -8.08 -4.19 -12.60
CA GLU A 211 -6.96 -5.13 -12.45
C GLU A 211 -6.85 -5.55 -10.97
N ALA A 212 -6.47 -6.80 -10.71
CA ALA A 212 -6.21 -7.27 -9.35
C ALA A 212 -5.14 -8.37 -9.37
N GLY A 213 -4.25 -8.37 -8.37
CA GLY A 213 -3.17 -9.35 -8.29
C GLY A 213 -2.06 -8.96 -7.33
N ASN A 214 -0.90 -9.61 -7.47
CA ASN A 214 0.29 -9.26 -6.71
C ASN A 214 0.64 -7.78 -6.92
N VAL A 215 0.95 -7.08 -5.83
CA VAL A 215 1.17 -5.62 -5.84
C VAL A 215 2.24 -5.21 -6.84
N ARG A 216 3.34 -5.96 -6.99
CA ARG A 216 4.42 -5.61 -7.94
C ARG A 216 3.96 -5.72 -9.38
N GLN A 217 3.26 -6.81 -9.71
CA GLN A 217 2.78 -7.06 -11.07
C GLN A 217 1.78 -5.99 -11.50
N VAL A 218 0.77 -5.74 -10.65
CA VAL A 218 -0.24 -4.70 -10.92
C VAL A 218 0.39 -3.32 -10.95
N PHE A 219 1.35 -3.03 -10.05
CA PHE A 219 2.04 -1.75 -10.02
C PHE A 219 2.90 -1.51 -11.27
N ALA A 220 3.48 -2.56 -11.85
CA ALA A 220 4.23 -2.50 -13.12
C ALA A 220 3.32 -2.50 -14.36
N GLY A 221 2.00 -2.61 -14.19
CA GLY A 221 1.02 -2.61 -15.27
C GLY A 221 0.73 -1.21 -15.83
N ASN A 222 0.40 -1.13 -17.11
CA ASN A 222 0.10 0.16 -17.78
C ASN A 222 -1.08 0.87 -17.13
N LEU A 223 -2.13 0.13 -16.73
CA LEU A 223 -3.31 0.72 -16.06
C LEU A 223 -2.94 1.46 -14.77
N MET A 224 -2.06 0.88 -13.95
CA MET A 224 -1.57 1.56 -12.75
C MET A 224 -0.77 2.80 -13.11
N GLN A 225 0.13 2.73 -14.10
CA GLN A 225 0.94 3.87 -14.53
C GLN A 225 0.07 5.03 -15.05
N ASP A 226 -1.01 4.72 -15.78
CA ASP A 226 -1.99 5.71 -16.23
C ASP A 226 -2.76 6.33 -15.05
N MET A 227 -3.10 5.53 -14.05
CA MET A 227 -3.79 6.02 -12.84
C MET A 227 -2.89 6.92 -11.97
N LEU A 228 -1.60 6.63 -11.89
CA LEU A 228 -0.60 7.46 -11.20
C LEU A 228 -0.44 8.82 -11.87
N GLY A 229 -0.67 8.88 -13.17
CA GLY A 229 -0.46 10.05 -14.00
C GLY A 229 1.03 10.29 -14.31
N GLU A 230 1.29 11.06 -15.34
CA GLU A 230 2.60 11.22 -16.00
C GLU A 230 3.78 11.53 -15.07
N ARG A 231 3.54 12.29 -13.99
CA ARG A 231 4.61 12.75 -13.08
C ARG A 231 4.93 11.75 -11.96
N ASN A 232 4.02 10.84 -11.69
CA ASN A 232 4.14 9.91 -10.54
C ASN A 232 4.34 8.45 -10.98
N GLN A 233 4.55 8.22 -12.28
CA GLN A 233 4.94 6.92 -12.80
C GLN A 233 6.16 6.39 -12.03
N SER A 234 6.09 5.15 -11.56
CA SER A 234 7.09 4.61 -10.66
C SER A 234 7.09 3.07 -10.68
N ALA A 235 8.17 2.49 -10.21
CA ALA A 235 8.29 1.05 -10.03
C ALA A 235 8.57 0.70 -8.57
N ILE A 236 8.19 -0.51 -8.19
CA ILE A 236 8.52 -1.12 -6.91
C ILE A 236 9.68 -2.09 -7.13
N ILE A 237 10.76 -1.91 -6.38
CA ILE A 237 11.94 -2.75 -6.40
C ILE A 237 12.13 -3.36 -5.01
N ASP A 238 12.29 -4.68 -4.93
CA ASP A 238 12.71 -5.33 -3.70
C ASP A 238 14.22 -5.44 -3.67
N ALA A 239 14.78 -5.05 -2.53
CA ALA A 239 16.21 -5.07 -2.28
C ALA A 239 16.50 -5.56 -0.86
N LYS A 240 17.70 -6.05 -0.63
CA LYS A 240 18.18 -6.50 0.67
C LYS A 240 19.34 -5.63 1.12
N VAL A 241 19.30 -5.18 2.37
CA VAL A 241 20.42 -4.46 2.98
C VAL A 241 21.59 -5.42 3.17
N THR A 242 22.72 -5.13 2.53
CA THR A 242 23.95 -5.93 2.60
C THR A 242 25.08 -5.24 3.37
N GLY A 243 24.99 -3.92 3.55
CA GLY A 243 26.02 -3.19 4.25
C GLY A 243 25.67 -1.73 4.49
N PHE A 244 26.59 -1.03 5.16
CA PHE A 244 26.54 0.40 5.40
C PHE A 244 27.93 1.01 5.30
N GLU A 245 28.09 2.01 4.44
CA GLU A 245 29.32 2.77 4.30
C GLU A 245 29.33 3.95 5.28
N GLN A 246 29.96 3.77 6.42
CA GLN A 246 29.95 4.78 7.51
C GLN A 246 30.56 6.12 7.08
N GLU A 247 31.59 6.09 6.23
CA GLU A 247 32.30 7.28 5.76
C GLU A 247 31.38 8.20 4.93
N TYR A 248 30.47 7.63 4.16
CA TYR A 248 29.57 8.36 3.26
C TYR A 248 28.12 8.41 3.73
N GLY A 249 27.79 7.68 4.81
CA GLY A 249 26.42 7.60 5.31
C GLY A 249 25.45 6.82 4.40
N LEU A 250 26.00 5.95 3.54
CA LEU A 250 25.22 5.23 2.52
C LEU A 250 24.90 3.81 2.94
N THR A 251 23.66 3.39 2.77
CA THR A 251 23.24 1.98 2.88
C THR A 251 23.47 1.27 1.56
N ILE A 252 24.16 0.13 1.61
CA ILE A 252 24.36 -0.73 0.44
C ILE A 252 23.23 -1.74 0.37
N LEU A 253 22.58 -1.77 -0.78
CA LEU A 253 21.50 -2.69 -1.08
C LEU A 253 21.92 -3.66 -2.17
N SER A 254 21.46 -4.89 -2.07
CA SER A 254 21.53 -5.89 -3.14
C SER A 254 20.13 -6.13 -3.68
N VAL A 255 20.02 -6.10 -5.00
CA VAL A 255 18.86 -6.60 -5.72
C VAL A 255 19.23 -8.00 -6.21
N ASP A 256 18.77 -9.01 -5.51
CA ASP A 256 19.09 -10.40 -5.83
C ASP A 256 18.25 -10.88 -7.02
N GLN A 257 18.91 -11.61 -7.90
CA GLN A 257 18.30 -12.32 -9.02
C GLN A 257 18.29 -13.80 -8.70
N GLU A 258 17.13 -14.35 -8.40
CA GLU A 258 17.00 -15.80 -8.16
C GLU A 258 17.44 -16.64 -9.35
N ALA A 259 17.41 -16.10 -10.58
CA ALA A 259 17.69 -16.82 -11.82
C ALA A 259 19.12 -16.67 -12.37
N SER A 260 19.87 -15.63 -12.03
CA SER A 260 21.15 -15.32 -12.71
C SER A 260 22.36 -15.20 -11.78
N GLY A 261 22.17 -15.19 -10.48
CA GLY A 261 23.26 -15.03 -9.49
C GLY A 261 23.99 -13.67 -9.55
N ILE A 262 23.42 -12.69 -10.22
CA ILE A 262 23.98 -11.35 -10.33
C ILE A 262 23.39 -10.50 -9.21
N SER A 263 24.24 -9.94 -8.35
CA SER A 263 23.86 -8.98 -7.33
C SER A 263 24.09 -7.56 -7.87
N ILE A 264 23.00 -6.80 -7.99
CA ILE A 264 23.07 -5.39 -8.36
C ILE A 264 23.14 -4.56 -7.07
N ARG A 265 24.15 -3.69 -6.96
CA ARG A 265 24.29 -2.82 -5.81
C ARG A 265 23.59 -1.49 -6.05
N LEU A 266 22.80 -1.08 -5.06
CA LEU A 266 22.20 0.24 -4.98
C LEU A 266 22.70 0.95 -3.73
N HIS A 267 22.86 2.25 -3.82
CA HIS A 267 23.18 3.11 -2.69
C HIS A 267 21.97 3.93 -2.30
N LEU A 268 21.62 3.86 -1.03
CA LEU A 268 20.51 4.60 -0.42
C LEU A 268 21.08 5.65 0.54
N GLU A 269 20.62 6.88 0.44
CA GLU A 269 21.07 8.00 1.27
C GLU A 269 20.63 7.90 2.75
N ASP A 270 19.61 7.08 3.03
CA ASP A 270 19.11 6.88 4.40
C ASP A 270 19.70 5.62 5.04
N ARG A 271 19.89 5.65 6.37
CA ARG A 271 20.30 4.45 7.12
C ARG A 271 19.10 3.51 7.27
N ALA A 272 19.16 2.38 6.59
CA ALA A 272 18.16 1.33 6.68
C ALA A 272 18.55 0.24 7.69
N ALA A 273 17.56 -0.33 8.36
CA ALA A 273 17.77 -1.53 9.17
C ALA A 273 18.13 -2.73 8.29
N VAL A 274 18.91 -3.67 8.83
CA VAL A 274 19.24 -4.92 8.12
C VAL A 274 17.96 -5.69 7.83
N GLY A 275 17.78 -6.14 6.59
CA GLY A 275 16.61 -6.90 6.16
C GLY A 275 16.23 -6.63 4.71
N GLU A 276 15.05 -7.12 4.36
CA GLU A 276 14.44 -6.86 3.06
C GLU A 276 13.77 -5.48 3.06
N LEU A 277 14.01 -4.73 2.01
CA LEU A 277 13.43 -3.41 1.78
C LEU A 277 12.69 -3.41 0.46
N ARG A 278 11.60 -2.65 0.45
CA ARG A 278 10.87 -2.34 -0.75
C ARG A 278 11.10 -0.86 -1.09
N LEU A 279 11.58 -0.59 -2.29
CA LEU A 279 11.95 0.75 -2.76
C LEU A 279 10.98 1.20 -3.84
N MET A 280 10.58 2.46 -3.79
CA MET A 280 9.87 3.09 -4.89
C MET A 280 10.84 3.97 -5.69
N VAL A 281 10.91 3.73 -6.99
CA VAL A 281 11.74 4.51 -7.91
C VAL A 281 10.82 5.20 -8.92
N HIS A 282 10.82 6.53 -8.89
CA HIS A 282 10.04 7.30 -9.86
C HIS A 282 10.70 7.31 -11.23
N ALA A 283 9.92 7.14 -12.27
CA ALA A 283 10.41 7.13 -13.65
C ALA A 283 11.18 8.40 -14.05
N ARG A 284 10.81 9.55 -13.46
CA ARG A 284 11.49 10.84 -13.67
C ARG A 284 12.90 10.92 -13.08
N ASP A 285 13.21 10.06 -12.11
CA ASP A 285 14.51 10.03 -11.43
C ASP A 285 15.47 9.01 -12.05
N VAL A 286 15.05 8.37 -13.14
CA VAL A 286 15.82 7.38 -13.89
C VAL A 286 16.20 7.96 -15.28
N ALA A 287 17.50 8.12 -15.49
CA ALA A 287 18.04 8.45 -16.81
C ALA A 287 18.57 7.17 -17.50
N LEU A 288 18.68 7.19 -18.84
CA LEU A 288 19.21 6.08 -19.60
C LEU A 288 20.49 6.48 -20.32
N ALA A 289 21.46 5.56 -20.41
CA ALA A 289 22.69 5.72 -21.15
C ALA A 289 23.01 4.45 -21.96
N LEU A 290 23.62 4.61 -23.16
CA LEU A 290 24.02 3.48 -23.97
C LEU A 290 25.26 2.73 -23.45
N GLN A 291 26.08 3.43 -22.67
CA GLN A 291 27.28 2.90 -22.04
C GLN A 291 27.34 3.36 -20.60
N GLN A 292 28.04 2.61 -19.76
CA GLN A 292 28.27 3.02 -18.36
C GLN A 292 29.05 4.31 -18.35
N PRO A 293 28.48 5.41 -17.81
CA PRO A 293 29.17 6.70 -17.82
C PRO A 293 30.31 6.72 -16.80
N LEU A 294 31.40 7.39 -17.16
CA LEU A 294 32.53 7.67 -16.28
C LEU A 294 32.44 9.12 -15.76
N GLY A 295 32.89 9.36 -14.53
CA GLY A 295 32.99 10.72 -13.98
C GLY A 295 31.63 11.37 -13.70
N THR A 296 30.64 10.60 -13.33
CA THR A 296 29.30 11.08 -12.94
C THR A 296 29.10 11.02 -11.42
N SER A 297 28.26 11.90 -10.90
CA SER A 297 27.80 11.85 -9.51
C SER A 297 26.69 10.81 -9.27
N LEU A 298 26.19 10.18 -10.35
CA LEU A 298 25.16 9.15 -10.26
C LEU A 298 25.82 7.81 -9.92
N GLN A 299 25.64 7.38 -8.67
CA GLN A 299 26.30 6.16 -8.16
C GLN A 299 25.53 4.89 -8.53
N ASN A 300 24.21 4.99 -8.66
CA ASN A 300 23.35 3.87 -9.00
C ASN A 300 23.29 3.75 -10.54
N CYS A 301 24.11 2.88 -11.10
CA CYS A 301 24.18 2.59 -12.53
C CYS A 301 23.94 1.10 -12.75
N LEU A 302 22.80 0.76 -13.36
CA LEU A 302 22.27 -0.59 -13.44
C LEU A 302 22.13 -1.04 -14.88
N PRO A 303 22.62 -2.20 -15.29
CA PRO A 303 22.34 -2.77 -16.60
C PRO A 303 20.86 -3.18 -16.66
N VAL A 304 20.16 -2.75 -17.71
CA VAL A 304 18.74 -3.06 -17.93
C VAL A 304 18.47 -3.34 -19.40
N ILE A 305 17.37 -4.03 -19.69
CA ILE A 305 16.92 -4.32 -21.06
C ILE A 305 15.61 -3.57 -21.27
N VAL A 306 15.49 -2.84 -22.38
CA VAL A 306 14.24 -2.18 -22.78
C VAL A 306 13.17 -3.23 -23.08
N GLU A 307 12.12 -3.29 -22.28
CA GLU A 307 11.01 -4.24 -22.42
C GLU A 307 9.88 -3.67 -23.27
N ASP A 308 9.47 -2.44 -22.97
CA ASP A 308 8.39 -1.76 -23.66
C ASP A 308 8.60 -0.26 -23.73
N ILE A 309 7.93 0.39 -24.70
CA ILE A 309 8.04 1.81 -24.99
C ILE A 309 6.63 2.35 -25.21
N SER A 310 6.26 3.37 -24.47
CA SER A 310 4.97 4.04 -24.59
C SER A 310 5.11 5.56 -24.56
N VAL A 311 4.12 6.26 -25.06
CA VAL A 311 4.04 7.73 -24.98
C VAL A 311 3.57 8.10 -23.59
N SER A 312 4.35 8.90 -22.85
CA SER A 312 3.93 9.42 -21.55
C SER A 312 3.07 10.67 -21.71
N ASP A 313 3.55 11.63 -22.53
CA ASP A 313 2.84 12.85 -22.90
C ASP A 313 3.34 13.39 -24.25
N ASP A 314 2.95 14.62 -24.62
CA ASP A 314 3.33 15.23 -25.91
C ASP A 314 4.86 15.37 -26.08
N ALA A 315 5.63 15.48 -25.01
CA ALA A 315 7.06 15.72 -25.03
C ALA A 315 7.89 14.55 -24.52
N HIS A 316 7.28 13.54 -23.87
CA HIS A 316 8.00 12.48 -23.18
C HIS A 316 7.56 11.08 -23.55
N MET A 317 8.52 10.16 -23.46
CA MET A 317 8.33 8.72 -23.59
C MET A 317 8.52 8.06 -22.22
N LEU A 318 7.73 7.04 -21.94
CA LEU A 318 7.91 6.12 -20.83
C LEU A 318 8.55 4.84 -21.34
N ILE A 319 9.72 4.54 -20.82
CA ILE A 319 10.49 3.35 -21.17
C ILE A 319 10.37 2.37 -20.01
N LYS A 320 9.77 1.21 -20.27
CA LYS A 320 9.73 0.10 -19.34
C LYS A 320 10.98 -0.75 -19.55
N CYS A 321 11.74 -0.96 -18.51
CA CYS A 321 12.97 -1.72 -18.52
C CYS A 321 12.84 -2.94 -17.61
N ASP A 322 13.38 -4.06 -18.06
CA ASP A 322 13.65 -5.23 -17.22
C ASP A 322 15.01 -5.08 -16.54
N MET A 323 14.98 -5.09 -15.23
CA MET A 323 16.15 -5.15 -14.37
C MET A 323 16.19 -6.55 -13.74
N SER A 324 16.46 -7.54 -14.60
CA SER A 324 16.63 -8.94 -14.19
C SER A 324 15.44 -9.55 -13.45
N GLY A 325 14.27 -9.39 -14.02
CA GLY A 325 13.00 -9.88 -13.51
C GLY A 325 12.25 -8.87 -12.64
N GLN A 326 12.83 -7.69 -12.39
CA GLN A 326 12.14 -6.57 -11.77
C GLN A 326 11.94 -5.42 -12.76
N THR A 327 10.77 -4.81 -12.74
CA THR A 327 10.46 -3.69 -13.63
C THR A 327 11.04 -2.38 -13.10
N LEU A 328 11.63 -1.59 -13.99
CA LEU A 328 12.04 -0.20 -13.77
C LEU A 328 11.45 0.67 -14.88
N PHE A 329 10.99 1.87 -14.54
CA PHE A 329 10.54 2.84 -15.52
C PHE A 329 11.51 4.00 -15.64
N SER A 330 11.68 4.52 -16.86
CA SER A 330 12.40 5.76 -17.13
C SER A 330 11.54 6.67 -17.99
N ARG A 331 11.33 7.92 -17.55
CA ARG A 331 10.61 8.94 -18.31
C ARG A 331 11.61 9.92 -18.90
N ILE A 332 11.78 9.85 -20.24
CA ILE A 332 12.74 10.65 -20.98
C ILE A 332 12.02 11.51 -22.04
N THR A 333 12.71 12.55 -22.54
CA THR A 333 12.18 13.35 -23.63
C THR A 333 12.14 12.56 -24.93
N LYS A 334 11.20 12.88 -25.83
CA LYS A 334 11.18 12.30 -27.20
C LYS A 334 12.52 12.50 -27.92
N LYS A 335 13.14 13.68 -27.75
CA LYS A 335 14.46 13.96 -28.32
C LYS A 335 15.51 12.95 -27.83
N SER A 336 15.60 12.70 -26.53
CA SER A 336 16.52 11.71 -25.97
C SER A 336 16.22 10.30 -26.46
N PHE A 337 14.95 9.96 -26.60
CA PHE A 337 14.52 8.67 -27.15
C PHE A 337 15.05 8.47 -28.57
N ASP A 338 14.90 9.48 -29.44
CA ASP A 338 15.36 9.43 -30.85
C ASP A 338 16.89 9.39 -30.91
N GLU A 339 17.60 10.21 -30.14
CA GLU A 339 19.07 10.26 -30.12
C GLU A 339 19.68 8.96 -29.60
N LEU A 340 19.09 8.32 -28.59
CA LEU A 340 19.52 7.04 -28.05
C LEU A 340 19.09 5.85 -28.94
N LYS A 341 18.21 6.08 -29.94
CA LYS A 341 17.65 5.06 -30.81
C LYS A 341 17.18 3.84 -30.03
N LEU A 342 16.33 4.10 -29.01
CA LEU A 342 15.84 3.03 -28.15
C LEU A 342 14.83 2.15 -28.88
N GLU A 343 14.99 0.84 -28.69
CA GLU A 343 14.11 -0.17 -29.24
C GLU A 343 13.93 -1.31 -28.22
N ARG A 344 12.88 -2.11 -28.36
CA ARG A 344 12.67 -3.27 -27.50
C ARG A 344 13.81 -4.27 -27.63
N GLY A 345 14.25 -4.82 -26.50
CA GLY A 345 15.38 -5.76 -26.42
C GLY A 345 16.76 -5.10 -26.34
N LYS A 346 16.85 -3.77 -26.47
CA LYS A 346 18.13 -3.06 -26.38
C LYS A 346 18.64 -3.04 -24.94
N SER A 347 19.91 -3.44 -24.75
CA SER A 347 20.60 -3.30 -23.46
C SER A 347 21.10 -1.88 -23.28
N VAL A 348 20.79 -1.28 -22.14
CA VAL A 348 21.19 0.07 -21.76
C VAL A 348 21.53 0.12 -20.27
N PHE A 349 22.04 1.25 -19.80
CA PHE A 349 22.28 1.51 -18.39
C PHE A 349 21.23 2.47 -17.83
N ALA A 350 20.55 2.08 -16.78
CA ALA A 350 19.68 2.94 -15.99
C ALA A 350 20.48 3.63 -14.88
N LEU A 351 20.39 4.94 -14.83
CA LEU A 351 21.10 5.81 -13.88
C LEU A 351 20.06 6.39 -12.94
N ILE A 352 20.14 6.05 -11.67
CA ILE A 352 19.19 6.51 -10.65
C ILE A 352 19.90 7.52 -9.76
N LYS A 353 19.37 8.74 -9.68
CA LYS A 353 19.99 9.84 -8.94
C LYS A 353 19.98 9.59 -7.44
N SER A 354 18.85 9.24 -6.91
CA SER A 354 18.67 8.87 -5.51
C SER A 354 17.55 7.87 -5.40
N VAL A 355 17.66 6.98 -4.43
CA VAL A 355 16.57 6.05 -4.06
C VAL A 355 16.18 6.46 -2.65
N ALA A 356 14.94 6.87 -2.46
CA ALA A 356 14.43 7.18 -1.14
C ALA A 356 13.79 5.92 -0.53
N LEU A 357 13.98 5.75 0.77
CA LEU A 357 13.10 4.89 1.57
C LEU A 357 11.71 5.49 1.52
N ALA A 358 10.81 4.72 1.02
CA ALA A 358 9.41 5.06 1.01
C ALA A 358 8.79 4.97 2.42
#